data_569194fa286e51649989f8ca91caddf7
#
_entry.id   569194fa286e51649989f8ca91caddf7
#
_cell.length_a   1.000
_cell.length_b   1.000
_cell.length_c   1.000
_cell.angle_alpha   90.00
_cell.angle_beta   90.00
_cell.angle_gamma   90.00
#
_symmetry.space_group_name_H-M   'P 1'
#
loop_
_entity.id
_entity.type
_entity.pdbx_description
1 polymer ?
#
loop_
_entity_poly.entity_id
_entity_poly.type
_entity_poly.pdbx_seq_one_letter_code
_entity_poly.pdbx_strand_id
1 'polypeptide(L)'
;MIEGILIYEESDSIINKEYIKWLIDEAKSKELNIKLILTKDLSFSNLNCKFAINRSRNFNITEMLEEADVRVFNNFKFCLLGNDKKLAYDYVKSLGIDYPKIYEDISEFDKNKDIIEKPRNGHGGEGIRILDDLSKIDLSKNVYQEYIKDYIGDIRFYVINNKIEHSVIRIPKNNSIVSNFTKGGEVKIYNYSKYEEEIINRILSEINIDFGGIDFLLSKDKKILFNEFEDAVGSRMLSHLGINDTMDKFLNYISDELKGME
;
A
#
# COMPACT_ATOMS: atom_id res chain seq x y z
N MET A 1 24.76 -16.85 -0.10
CA MET A 1 23.75 -15.77 0.01
C MET A 1 23.08 -15.60 -1.35
N ILE A 2 21.76 -15.41 -1.37
CA ILE A 2 20.97 -15.21 -2.58
C ILE A 2 21.05 -13.72 -2.96
N GLU A 3 21.43 -13.42 -4.19
CA GLU A 3 21.59 -12.06 -4.69
C GLU A 3 20.23 -11.41 -5.01
N GLY A 4 19.98 -10.23 -4.47
CA GLY A 4 18.76 -9.47 -4.68
C GLY A 4 19.01 -7.98 -4.85
N ILE A 5 17.99 -7.27 -5.31
CA ILE A 5 18.02 -5.82 -5.47
C ILE A 5 16.84 -5.16 -4.74
N LEU A 6 17.09 -3.98 -4.20
CA LEU A 6 16.10 -3.09 -3.61
C LEU A 6 16.01 -1.84 -4.47
N ILE A 7 14.84 -1.55 -5.02
CA ILE A 7 14.67 -0.47 -6.00
C ILE A 7 13.91 0.70 -5.36
N TYR A 8 14.45 1.90 -5.53
CA TYR A 8 13.85 3.16 -5.06
C TYR A 8 13.99 4.28 -6.09
N GLU A 9 13.05 5.21 -6.07
CA GLU A 9 13.28 6.55 -6.62
C GLU A 9 14.30 7.29 -5.77
N GLU A 10 15.11 8.17 -6.40
CA GLU A 10 16.18 8.91 -5.69
C GLU A 10 15.64 9.72 -4.51
N SER A 11 14.58 10.49 -4.72
CA SER A 11 13.94 11.29 -3.67
C SER A 11 13.47 10.45 -2.49
N ASP A 12 12.81 9.30 -2.77
CA ASP A 12 12.31 8.40 -1.74
C ASP A 12 13.44 7.67 -1.01
N SER A 13 14.56 7.39 -1.70
CA SER A 13 15.73 6.76 -1.09
C SER A 13 16.38 7.65 -0.02
N ILE A 14 16.39 8.97 -0.24
CA ILE A 14 16.90 9.94 0.73
C ILE A 14 16.02 9.96 1.99
N ILE A 15 14.69 10.01 1.81
CA ILE A 15 13.71 10.04 2.91
C ILE A 15 13.74 8.74 3.72
N ASN A 16 13.95 7.60 3.05
CA ASN A 16 13.90 6.27 3.66
C ASN A 16 15.27 5.67 3.96
N LYS A 17 16.34 6.48 4.00
CA LYS A 17 17.73 6.03 4.16
C LYS A 17 17.92 5.06 5.33
N GLU A 18 17.36 5.35 6.50
CA GLU A 18 17.50 4.48 7.70
C GLU A 18 16.74 3.16 7.53
N TYR A 19 15.57 3.19 6.91
CA TYR A 19 14.81 1.99 6.61
C TYR A 19 15.54 1.10 5.59
N ILE A 20 16.12 1.68 4.55
CA ILE A 20 16.91 0.98 3.53
C ILE A 20 18.13 0.30 4.18
N LYS A 21 18.85 1.05 5.02
CA LYS A 21 19.99 0.50 5.76
C LYS A 21 19.59 -0.67 6.65
N TRP A 22 18.52 -0.50 7.44
CA TRP A 22 18.02 -1.55 8.32
C TRP A 22 17.64 -2.81 7.52
N LEU A 23 16.89 -2.67 6.41
CA LEU A 23 16.51 -3.78 5.55
C LEU A 23 17.74 -4.53 5.01
N ILE A 24 18.72 -3.81 4.46
CA ILE A 24 19.91 -4.41 3.88
C ILE A 24 20.78 -5.11 4.95
N ASP A 25 20.89 -4.52 6.13
CA ASP A 25 21.69 -5.10 7.22
C ASP A 25 21.01 -6.34 7.81
N GLU A 26 19.69 -6.31 8.01
CA GLU A 26 18.91 -7.44 8.51
C GLU A 26 18.89 -8.61 7.51
N ALA A 27 18.81 -8.32 6.21
CA ALA A 27 18.78 -9.31 5.14
C ALA A 27 19.99 -10.27 5.16
N LYS A 28 21.16 -9.79 5.58
CA LYS A 28 22.38 -10.61 5.69
C LYS A 28 22.20 -11.77 6.68
N SER A 29 21.47 -11.56 7.76
CA SER A 29 21.17 -12.59 8.76
C SER A 29 20.27 -13.71 8.21
N LYS A 30 19.59 -13.46 7.08
CA LYS A 30 18.69 -14.38 6.36
C LYS A 30 19.33 -14.98 5.10
N GLU A 31 20.66 -14.86 4.94
CA GLU A 31 21.40 -15.31 3.79
C GLU A 31 21.04 -14.59 2.47
N LEU A 32 20.46 -13.39 2.56
CA LEU A 32 20.12 -12.52 1.44
C LEU A 32 21.19 -11.43 1.29
N ASN A 33 21.67 -11.21 0.05
CA ASN A 33 22.58 -10.12 -0.28
C ASN A 33 21.85 -9.09 -1.15
N ILE A 34 21.35 -8.03 -0.53
CA ILE A 34 20.52 -7.02 -1.20
C ILE A 34 21.35 -5.78 -1.52
N LYS A 35 21.29 -5.32 -2.78
CA LYS A 35 21.89 -4.07 -3.24
C LYS A 35 20.82 -3.03 -3.54
N LEU A 36 21.02 -1.80 -3.07
CA LEU A 36 20.19 -0.68 -3.48
C LEU A 36 20.51 -0.28 -4.92
N ILE A 37 19.47 -0.15 -5.75
CA ILE A 37 19.55 0.40 -7.11
C ILE A 37 18.50 1.50 -7.24
N LEU A 38 18.90 2.67 -7.71
CA LEU A 38 17.93 3.74 -8.03
C LEU A 38 17.30 3.47 -9.40
N THR A 39 16.05 3.89 -9.57
CA THR A 39 15.32 3.68 -10.84
C THR A 39 16.09 4.19 -12.06
N LYS A 40 16.76 5.33 -11.93
CA LYS A 40 17.59 5.91 -12.99
C LYS A 40 18.83 5.09 -13.37
N ASP A 41 19.31 4.23 -12.46
CA ASP A 41 20.50 3.40 -12.64
C ASP A 41 20.16 1.93 -12.97
N LEU A 42 18.85 1.60 -13.03
CA LEU A 42 18.38 0.26 -13.31
C LEU A 42 18.63 -0.10 -14.78
N SER A 43 19.35 -1.19 -15.01
CA SER A 43 19.63 -1.73 -16.34
C SER A 43 19.21 -3.19 -16.43
N PHE A 44 18.23 -3.48 -17.25
CA PHE A 44 17.68 -4.84 -17.45
C PHE A 44 18.65 -5.76 -18.20
N SER A 45 19.59 -5.20 -19.00
CA SER A 45 20.56 -6.00 -19.77
C SER A 45 21.62 -6.69 -18.92
N ASN A 46 21.82 -6.25 -17.69
CA ASN A 46 22.89 -6.75 -16.79
C ASN A 46 22.35 -7.13 -15.40
N LEU A 47 21.07 -7.49 -15.30
CA LEU A 47 20.48 -7.94 -14.05
C LEU A 47 21.07 -9.28 -13.64
N ASN A 48 21.80 -9.28 -12.52
CA ASN A 48 22.32 -10.49 -11.89
C ASN A 48 21.73 -10.59 -10.48
N CYS A 49 20.42 -10.86 -10.40
CA CYS A 49 19.72 -11.05 -9.15
C CYS A 49 18.64 -12.14 -9.30
N LYS A 50 18.37 -12.87 -8.23
CA LYS A 50 17.31 -13.87 -8.16
C LYS A 50 15.96 -13.26 -7.76
N PHE A 51 16.02 -12.14 -7.03
CA PHE A 51 14.81 -11.46 -6.57
C PHE A 51 14.99 -9.94 -6.51
N ALA A 52 13.87 -9.26 -6.46
CA ALA A 52 13.81 -7.81 -6.30
C ALA A 52 12.75 -7.41 -5.26
N ILE A 53 13.01 -6.33 -4.53
CA ILE A 53 12.03 -5.62 -3.73
C ILE A 53 11.84 -4.26 -4.40
N ASN A 54 10.71 -4.07 -5.11
CA ASN A 54 10.43 -2.80 -5.77
C ASN A 54 9.65 -1.87 -4.84
N ARG A 55 10.27 -0.77 -4.45
CA ARG A 55 9.65 0.29 -3.64
C ARG A 55 9.62 1.65 -4.35
N SER A 56 9.82 1.65 -5.67
CA SER A 56 9.77 2.86 -6.49
C SER A 56 8.36 3.32 -6.82
N ARG A 57 7.34 2.51 -6.53
CA ARG A 57 5.93 2.72 -6.93
C ARG A 57 5.69 2.71 -8.43
N ASN A 58 6.70 2.38 -9.21
CA ASN A 58 6.58 2.17 -10.64
C ASN A 58 6.32 0.69 -10.93
N PHE A 59 5.06 0.31 -11.11
CA PHE A 59 4.65 -1.06 -11.35
C PHE A 59 5.18 -1.62 -12.69
N ASN A 60 5.49 -0.76 -13.69
CA ASN A 60 6.10 -1.23 -14.93
C ASN A 60 7.49 -1.84 -14.70
N ILE A 61 8.23 -1.36 -13.69
CA ILE A 61 9.51 -1.97 -13.30
C ILE A 61 9.27 -3.39 -12.79
N THR A 62 8.22 -3.61 -11.99
CA THR A 62 7.85 -4.95 -11.50
C THR A 62 7.51 -5.87 -12.67
N GLU A 63 6.69 -5.41 -13.62
CA GLU A 63 6.31 -6.17 -14.81
C GLU A 63 7.54 -6.60 -15.61
N MET A 64 8.44 -5.66 -15.93
CA MET A 64 9.68 -5.94 -16.68
C MET A 64 10.62 -6.92 -15.94
N LEU A 65 10.67 -6.86 -14.61
CA LEU A 65 11.47 -7.80 -13.80
C LEU A 65 10.86 -9.20 -13.80
N GLU A 66 9.55 -9.31 -13.69
CA GLU A 66 8.83 -10.60 -13.76
C GLU A 66 8.98 -11.23 -15.16
N GLU A 67 8.89 -10.42 -16.24
CA GLU A 67 9.18 -10.86 -17.62
C GLU A 67 10.63 -11.35 -17.82
N ALA A 68 11.56 -10.83 -17.00
CA ALA A 68 12.96 -11.27 -16.97
C ALA A 68 13.21 -12.46 -16.00
N ASP A 69 12.16 -13.14 -15.53
CA ASP A 69 12.21 -14.28 -14.61
C ASP A 69 12.84 -13.94 -13.23
N VAL A 70 12.67 -12.68 -12.79
CA VAL A 70 13.09 -12.24 -11.45
C VAL A 70 11.88 -12.25 -10.53
N ARG A 71 11.95 -12.96 -9.38
CA ARG A 71 10.89 -12.94 -8.37
C ARG A 71 10.81 -11.56 -7.69
N VAL A 72 9.72 -10.83 -7.88
CA VAL A 72 9.54 -9.50 -7.29
C VAL A 72 8.59 -9.56 -6.09
N PHE A 73 8.98 -8.94 -4.99
CA PHE A 73 8.20 -8.75 -3.76
C PHE A 73 7.81 -7.26 -3.62
N ASN A 74 6.57 -6.84 -3.90
CA ASN A 74 5.37 -7.56 -4.31
C ASN A 74 5.30 -7.79 -5.83
N ASN A 75 4.36 -8.68 -6.25
CA ASN A 75 4.08 -8.96 -7.65
C ASN A 75 3.43 -7.76 -8.39
N PHE A 76 3.45 -7.83 -9.73
CA PHE A 76 2.91 -6.79 -10.61
C PHE A 76 1.44 -6.43 -10.30
N LYS A 77 0.57 -7.45 -10.11
CA LYS A 77 -0.86 -7.21 -9.87
C LYS A 77 -1.09 -6.36 -8.61
N PHE A 78 -0.41 -6.66 -7.50
CA PHE A 78 -0.55 -5.88 -6.28
C PHE A 78 0.09 -4.49 -6.40
N CYS A 79 1.27 -4.38 -7.03
CA CYS A 79 1.89 -3.10 -7.31
C CYS A 79 1.00 -2.20 -8.18
N LEU A 80 0.37 -2.74 -9.22
CA LEU A 80 -0.57 -2.00 -10.07
C LEU A 80 -1.76 -1.46 -9.26
N LEU A 81 -2.40 -2.31 -8.46
CA LEU A 81 -3.54 -1.92 -7.64
C LEU A 81 -3.16 -0.92 -6.53
N GLY A 82 -1.95 -1.02 -5.96
CA GLY A 82 -1.44 -0.07 -4.98
C GLY A 82 -1.12 1.31 -5.57
N ASN A 83 -0.91 1.39 -6.88
CA ASN A 83 -0.54 2.62 -7.57
C ASN A 83 -1.61 3.20 -8.51
N ASP A 84 -2.77 2.55 -8.65
CA ASP A 84 -3.93 3.08 -9.38
C ASP A 84 -5.22 2.90 -8.57
N LYS A 85 -5.67 3.99 -7.94
CA LYS A 85 -6.87 3.97 -7.08
C LYS A 85 -8.15 3.56 -7.83
N LYS A 86 -8.29 3.93 -9.11
CA LYS A 86 -9.47 3.54 -9.89
C LYS A 86 -9.51 2.03 -10.08
N LEU A 87 -8.38 1.43 -10.47
CA LEU A 87 -8.28 -0.02 -10.62
C LEU A 87 -8.48 -0.75 -9.29
N ALA A 88 -7.97 -0.19 -8.18
CA ALA A 88 -8.18 -0.74 -6.84
C ALA A 88 -9.68 -0.78 -6.47
N TYR A 89 -10.43 0.31 -6.71
CA TYR A 89 -11.87 0.35 -6.46
C TYR A 89 -12.64 -0.60 -7.38
N ASP A 90 -12.31 -0.68 -8.67
CA ASP A 90 -12.94 -1.62 -9.59
C ASP A 90 -12.71 -3.08 -9.16
N TYR A 91 -11.50 -3.36 -8.69
CA TYR A 91 -11.14 -4.68 -8.18
C TYR A 91 -11.95 -5.06 -6.92
N VAL A 92 -12.00 -4.21 -5.89
CA VAL A 92 -12.76 -4.53 -4.67
C VAL A 92 -14.27 -4.53 -4.91
N LYS A 93 -14.76 -3.74 -5.86
CA LYS A 93 -16.15 -3.80 -6.36
C LYS A 93 -16.49 -5.18 -6.91
N SER A 94 -15.59 -5.77 -7.70
CA SER A 94 -15.79 -7.12 -8.26
C SER A 94 -15.85 -8.20 -7.18
N LEU A 95 -15.24 -7.96 -6.03
CA LEU A 95 -15.27 -8.86 -4.86
C LEU A 95 -16.49 -8.62 -3.93
N GLY A 96 -17.33 -7.63 -4.24
CA GLY A 96 -18.47 -7.27 -3.39
C GLY A 96 -18.06 -6.69 -2.04
N ILE A 97 -16.93 -5.97 -1.98
CA ILE A 97 -16.44 -5.31 -0.78
C ILE A 97 -16.94 -3.87 -0.77
N ASP A 98 -17.43 -3.42 0.39
CA ASP A 98 -17.94 -2.07 0.56
C ASP A 98 -16.82 -1.03 0.49
N TYR A 99 -17.10 0.08 -0.21
CA TYR A 99 -16.22 1.25 -0.34
C TYR A 99 -17.07 2.53 -0.41
N PRO A 100 -16.52 3.72 -0.13
CA PRO A 100 -17.23 4.98 -0.31
C PRO A 100 -17.64 5.14 -1.77
N LYS A 101 -18.82 5.71 -2.04
CA LYS A 101 -19.29 5.90 -3.42
C LYS A 101 -18.23 6.60 -4.27
N ILE A 102 -17.87 5.99 -5.40
CA ILE A 102 -17.00 6.57 -6.42
C ILE A 102 -17.90 7.08 -7.55
N TYR A 103 -17.64 8.30 -7.99
CA TYR A 103 -18.35 8.94 -9.10
C TYR A 103 -17.60 8.66 -10.40
N GLU A 104 -18.25 8.00 -11.33
CA GLU A 104 -17.68 7.62 -12.64
C GLU A 104 -18.07 8.61 -13.75
N ASP A 105 -19.13 9.41 -13.53
CA ASP A 105 -19.59 10.44 -14.45
C ASP A 105 -19.99 11.72 -13.67
N ILE A 106 -19.80 12.88 -14.31
CA ILE A 106 -20.13 14.20 -13.72
C ILE A 106 -21.63 14.31 -13.38
N SER A 107 -22.49 13.66 -14.16
CA SER A 107 -23.94 13.65 -13.91
C SER A 107 -24.36 12.96 -12.62
N GLU A 108 -23.49 12.11 -12.07
CA GLU A 108 -23.73 11.42 -10.80
C GLU A 108 -23.44 12.28 -9.56
N PHE A 109 -22.81 13.44 -9.73
CA PHE A 109 -22.37 14.28 -8.62
C PHE A 109 -23.55 14.91 -7.91
N ASP A 110 -23.71 14.58 -6.64
CA ASP A 110 -24.70 15.19 -5.76
C ASP A 110 -24.16 16.52 -5.20
N LYS A 111 -24.76 17.64 -5.60
CA LYS A 111 -24.37 18.98 -5.16
C LYS A 111 -24.54 19.21 -3.65
N ASN A 112 -25.29 18.35 -2.98
CA ASN A 112 -25.53 18.42 -1.53
C ASN A 112 -24.51 17.61 -0.73
N LYS A 113 -23.60 16.90 -1.40
CA LYS A 113 -22.56 16.09 -0.76
C LYS A 113 -21.20 16.67 -1.03
N ASP A 114 -20.35 16.66 -0.03
CA ASP A 114 -18.94 16.95 -0.23
C ASP A 114 -18.29 15.77 -0.95
N ILE A 115 -17.47 16.08 -1.95
CA ILE A 115 -16.76 15.14 -2.78
C ILE A 115 -15.27 15.34 -2.56
N ILE A 116 -14.55 14.25 -2.34
CA ILE A 116 -13.09 14.24 -2.28
C ILE A 116 -12.55 13.93 -3.68
N GLU A 117 -11.64 14.77 -4.13
CA GLU A 117 -10.77 14.52 -5.27
C GLU A 117 -9.48 13.88 -4.78
N LYS A 118 -9.07 12.75 -5.39
CA LYS A 118 -7.84 12.04 -5.12
C LYS A 118 -7.09 11.78 -6.42
N PRO A 119 -5.81 12.13 -6.58
CA PRO A 119 -5.03 11.68 -7.73
C PRO A 119 -5.03 10.15 -7.84
N ARG A 120 -5.22 9.60 -9.04
CA ARG A 120 -5.21 8.13 -9.27
C ARG A 120 -3.92 7.50 -8.74
N ASN A 121 -2.78 8.12 -9.05
CA ASN A 121 -1.45 7.63 -8.72
C ASN A 121 -0.82 8.38 -7.54
N GLY A 122 -1.62 9.07 -6.71
CA GLY A 122 -1.15 9.85 -5.56
C GLY A 122 -0.89 8.96 -4.34
N HIS A 123 0.10 9.35 -3.53
CA HIS A 123 0.53 8.66 -2.32
C HIS A 123 0.57 9.59 -1.13
N GLY A 124 0.48 9.04 0.10
CA GLY A 124 0.68 9.82 1.32
C GLY A 124 -0.34 10.96 1.54
N GLY A 125 -1.46 10.95 0.84
CA GLY A 125 -2.48 12.00 0.93
C GLY A 125 -2.12 13.30 0.20
N GLU A 126 -1.12 13.28 -0.69
CA GLU A 126 -0.80 14.41 -1.56
C GLU A 126 -1.90 14.62 -2.60
N GLY A 127 -2.26 15.88 -2.85
CA GLY A 127 -3.28 16.25 -3.82
C GLY A 127 -4.73 15.89 -3.43
N ILE A 128 -4.97 15.34 -2.23
CA ILE A 128 -6.33 15.09 -1.74
C ILE A 128 -6.95 16.40 -1.29
N ARG A 129 -8.13 16.71 -1.84
CA ARG A 129 -8.89 17.91 -1.50
C ARG A 129 -10.40 17.70 -1.61
N ILE A 130 -11.18 18.55 -0.94
CA ILE A 130 -12.61 18.66 -1.21
C ILE A 130 -12.78 19.39 -2.52
N LEU A 131 -13.62 18.85 -3.41
CA LEU A 131 -13.94 19.45 -4.68
C LEU A 131 -14.78 20.72 -4.47
N ASP A 132 -14.26 21.85 -4.93
CA ASP A 132 -14.87 23.17 -4.84
C ASP A 132 -15.41 23.68 -6.19
N ASP A 133 -14.96 23.12 -7.29
CA ASP A 133 -15.25 23.57 -8.65
C ASP A 133 -15.43 22.39 -9.62
N LEU A 134 -16.68 22.16 -10.02
CA LEU A 134 -17.03 21.08 -10.96
C LEU A 134 -16.43 21.28 -12.36
N SER A 135 -16.02 22.50 -12.74
CA SER A 135 -15.42 22.76 -14.04
C SER A 135 -13.98 22.19 -14.19
N LYS A 136 -13.36 21.82 -13.05
CA LYS A 136 -11.98 21.31 -13.01
C LYS A 136 -11.89 19.77 -12.93
N ILE A 137 -13.00 19.08 -13.11
CA ILE A 137 -13.05 17.63 -13.02
C ILE A 137 -12.26 17.01 -14.18
N ASP A 138 -11.33 16.11 -13.82
CA ASP A 138 -10.57 15.29 -14.76
C ASP A 138 -10.59 13.83 -14.29
N LEU A 139 -11.60 13.07 -14.76
CA LEU A 139 -11.78 11.65 -14.44
C LEU A 139 -10.64 10.75 -14.97
N SER A 140 -9.83 11.24 -15.89
CA SER A 140 -8.69 10.49 -16.40
C SER A 140 -7.51 10.49 -15.41
N LYS A 141 -7.37 11.54 -14.61
CA LYS A 141 -6.27 11.74 -13.67
C LYS A 141 -6.64 11.52 -12.21
N ASN A 142 -7.91 11.70 -11.88
CA ASN A 142 -8.38 11.69 -10.50
C ASN A 142 -9.55 10.71 -10.29
N VAL A 143 -9.67 10.26 -9.05
CA VAL A 143 -10.84 9.56 -8.53
C VAL A 143 -11.63 10.55 -7.69
N TYR A 144 -12.95 10.60 -7.91
CA TYR A 144 -13.88 11.42 -7.15
C TYR A 144 -14.74 10.54 -6.26
N GLN A 145 -14.68 10.81 -4.97
CA GLN A 145 -15.25 9.95 -3.93
C GLN A 145 -16.17 10.75 -3.03
N GLU A 146 -17.29 10.16 -2.61
CA GLU A 146 -18.13 10.74 -1.53
C GLU A 146 -17.28 10.91 -0.26
N TYR A 147 -17.32 12.11 0.33
CA TYR A 147 -16.64 12.39 1.58
C TYR A 147 -17.38 11.80 2.77
N ILE A 148 -16.76 10.86 3.45
CA ILE A 148 -17.28 10.30 4.71
C ILE A 148 -16.82 11.22 5.85
N LYS A 149 -17.64 12.23 6.19
CA LYS A 149 -17.28 13.26 7.19
C LYS A 149 -17.04 12.71 8.59
N ASP A 150 -17.77 11.69 8.95
CA ASP A 150 -17.90 11.21 10.32
C ASP A 150 -17.32 9.79 10.48
N TYR A 151 -16.10 9.56 10.01
CA TYR A 151 -15.43 8.29 10.26
C TYR A 151 -14.66 8.31 11.60
N ILE A 152 -14.53 7.13 12.22
CA ILE A 152 -13.84 6.96 13.51
C ILE A 152 -12.33 7.04 13.31
N GLY A 153 -11.84 6.41 12.24
CA GLY A 153 -10.43 6.34 11.93
C GLY A 153 -10.19 5.55 10.65
N ASP A 154 -8.93 5.44 10.33
CA ASP A 154 -8.41 4.75 9.16
C ASP A 154 -7.65 3.52 9.63
N ILE A 155 -8.15 2.33 9.31
CA ILE A 155 -7.56 1.06 9.72
C ILE A 155 -6.61 0.62 8.63
N ARG A 156 -5.37 0.25 9.02
CA ARG A 156 -4.42 -0.45 8.15
C ARG A 156 -4.23 -1.88 8.62
N PHE A 157 -4.51 -2.83 7.73
CA PHE A 157 -4.10 -4.22 7.88
C PHE A 157 -2.75 -4.40 7.22
N TYR A 158 -1.75 -4.81 8.01
CA TYR A 158 -0.44 -5.21 7.49
C TYR A 158 -0.48 -6.68 7.14
N VAL A 159 -0.13 -6.98 5.91
CA VAL A 159 -0.13 -8.34 5.35
C VAL A 159 1.29 -8.73 5.01
N ILE A 160 1.71 -9.93 5.42
CA ILE A 160 2.94 -10.60 4.99
C ILE A 160 2.58 -12.02 4.56
N ASN A 161 3.04 -12.46 3.39
CA ASN A 161 2.79 -13.80 2.87
C ASN A 161 1.29 -14.17 2.93
N ASN A 162 0.43 -13.29 2.42
CA ASN A 162 -1.04 -13.47 2.42
C ASN A 162 -1.67 -13.69 3.81
N LYS A 163 -1.03 -13.23 4.89
CA LYS A 163 -1.57 -13.34 6.25
C LYS A 163 -1.63 -11.97 6.90
N ILE A 164 -2.69 -11.71 7.65
CA ILE A 164 -2.78 -10.52 8.49
C ILE A 164 -1.79 -10.68 9.64
N GLU A 165 -0.73 -9.88 9.66
CA GLU A 165 0.26 -9.89 10.74
C GLU A 165 -0.10 -8.92 11.85
N HIS A 166 -0.56 -7.73 11.49
CA HIS A 166 -0.94 -6.68 12.41
C HIS A 166 -2.06 -5.83 11.84
N SER A 167 -2.84 -5.20 12.71
CA SER A 167 -3.75 -4.14 12.32
C SER A 167 -3.69 -2.96 13.28
N VAL A 168 -3.72 -1.77 12.72
CA VAL A 168 -3.66 -0.51 13.46
C VAL A 168 -4.75 0.43 13.00
N ILE A 169 -5.23 1.30 13.89
CA ILE A 169 -6.14 2.37 13.56
C ILE A 169 -5.43 3.72 13.75
N ARG A 170 -5.58 4.58 12.75
CA ARG A 170 -5.17 5.99 12.80
C ARG A 170 -6.41 6.84 13.08
N ILE A 171 -6.43 7.53 14.21
CA ILE A 171 -7.54 8.38 14.62
C ILE A 171 -7.15 9.83 14.30
N PRO A 172 -7.89 10.52 13.41
CA PRO A 172 -7.55 11.88 13.03
C PRO A 172 -7.70 12.83 14.23
N LYS A 173 -6.78 13.79 14.35
CA LYS A 173 -6.96 14.92 15.24
C LYS A 173 -7.64 16.06 14.47
N ASN A 174 -8.60 16.74 15.11
CA ASN A 174 -9.17 18.02 14.64
C ASN A 174 -9.84 17.97 13.25
N ASN A 175 -10.75 17.02 12.99
CA ASN A 175 -11.53 16.96 11.73
C ASN A 175 -10.69 17.08 10.45
N SER A 176 -9.45 16.62 10.46
CA SER A 176 -8.61 16.60 9.27
C SER A 176 -9.16 15.65 8.23
N ILE A 177 -9.17 16.06 6.96
CA ILE A 177 -9.59 15.24 5.82
C ILE A 177 -8.65 14.02 5.64
N VAL A 178 -7.42 14.10 6.15
CA VAL A 178 -6.38 13.07 6.00
C VAL A 178 -5.87 12.63 7.37
N SER A 179 -5.94 11.33 7.65
CA SER A 179 -5.51 10.72 8.93
C SER A 179 -4.02 10.36 8.96
N ASN A 180 -3.16 11.13 8.29
CA ASN A 180 -1.74 10.78 8.22
C ASN A 180 -1.06 10.83 9.59
N PHE A 181 -0.40 9.74 9.98
CA PHE A 181 0.43 9.63 11.17
C PHE A 181 1.49 10.74 11.27
N THR A 182 2.11 11.11 10.14
CA THR A 182 3.08 12.21 10.05
C THR A 182 2.49 13.59 10.35
N LYS A 183 1.16 13.73 10.33
CA LYS A 183 0.42 14.96 10.68
C LYS A 183 -0.16 14.95 12.10
N GLY A 184 0.28 13.99 12.94
CA GLY A 184 0.00 13.96 14.38
C GLY A 184 -1.29 13.24 14.79
N GLY A 185 -1.83 12.37 13.96
CA GLY A 185 -2.91 11.45 14.32
C GLY A 185 -2.48 10.47 15.44
N GLU A 186 -3.41 10.04 16.26
CA GLU A 186 -3.18 8.98 17.25
C GLU A 186 -3.20 7.61 16.54
N VAL A 187 -2.26 6.72 16.90
CA VAL A 187 -2.18 5.36 16.37
C VAL A 187 -2.36 4.37 17.51
N LYS A 188 -3.21 3.38 17.29
CA LYS A 188 -3.48 2.28 18.24
C LYS A 188 -3.52 0.95 17.52
N ILE A 189 -3.27 -0.14 18.26
CA ILE A 189 -3.57 -1.49 17.79
C ILE A 189 -5.08 -1.58 17.57
N TYR A 190 -5.49 -2.16 16.46
CA TYR A 190 -6.88 -2.41 16.12
C TYR A 190 -7.18 -3.91 16.27
N ASN A 191 -8.16 -4.25 17.09
CA ASN A 191 -8.63 -5.62 17.23
C ASN A 191 -9.81 -5.84 16.27
N TYR A 192 -9.53 -6.44 15.12
CA TYR A 192 -10.54 -6.70 14.11
C TYR A 192 -11.45 -7.88 14.49
N SER A 193 -12.67 -7.85 13.99
CA SER A 193 -13.68 -8.90 14.15
C SER A 193 -13.47 -10.02 13.12
N LYS A 194 -14.11 -11.19 13.34
CA LYS A 194 -14.14 -12.27 12.34
C LYS A 194 -14.75 -11.83 11.00
N TYR A 195 -15.76 -10.98 11.04
CA TYR A 195 -16.36 -10.42 9.82
C TYR A 195 -15.37 -9.60 9.01
N GLU A 196 -14.57 -8.76 9.68
CA GLU A 196 -13.53 -7.97 9.02
C GLU A 196 -12.40 -8.88 8.48
N GLU A 197 -12.01 -9.91 9.24
CA GLU A 197 -11.07 -10.92 8.78
C GLU A 197 -11.55 -11.63 7.50
N GLU A 198 -12.84 -11.98 7.43
CA GLU A 198 -13.44 -12.59 6.24
C GLU A 198 -13.37 -11.66 5.01
N ILE A 199 -13.57 -10.34 5.20
CA ILE A 199 -13.42 -9.35 4.12
C ILE A 199 -11.97 -9.33 3.62
N ILE A 200 -10.99 -9.27 4.52
CA ILE A 200 -9.57 -9.28 4.14
C ILE A 200 -9.20 -10.58 3.46
N ASN A 201 -9.62 -11.73 4.00
CA ASN A 201 -9.34 -13.04 3.40
C ASN A 201 -9.94 -13.19 1.99
N ARG A 202 -11.09 -12.56 1.70
CA ARG A 202 -11.66 -12.50 0.35
C ARG A 202 -10.73 -11.76 -0.61
N ILE A 203 -10.08 -10.67 -0.18
CA ILE A 203 -9.06 -9.99 -0.98
C ILE A 203 -7.86 -10.93 -1.19
N LEU A 204 -7.35 -11.53 -0.11
CA LEU A 204 -6.16 -12.37 -0.13
C LEU A 204 -6.32 -13.68 -0.90
N SER A 205 -7.57 -14.17 -1.12
CA SER A 205 -7.83 -15.33 -1.97
C SER A 205 -7.66 -15.05 -3.46
N GLU A 206 -7.70 -13.80 -3.88
CA GLU A 206 -7.68 -13.38 -5.29
C GLU A 206 -6.40 -12.63 -5.69
N ILE A 207 -5.59 -12.21 -4.72
CA ILE A 207 -4.34 -11.50 -4.94
C ILE A 207 -3.29 -11.93 -3.92
N ASN A 208 -2.09 -12.21 -4.40
CA ASN A 208 -0.96 -12.50 -3.53
C ASN A 208 -0.31 -11.19 -3.07
N ILE A 209 -0.19 -11.01 -1.74
CA ILE A 209 0.48 -9.88 -1.11
C ILE A 209 1.68 -10.40 -0.32
N ASP A 210 2.87 -10.09 -0.79
CA ASP A 210 4.11 -10.50 -0.12
C ASP A 210 4.36 -9.65 1.13
N PHE A 211 4.31 -8.32 0.97
CA PHE A 211 4.31 -7.36 2.08
C PHE A 211 3.59 -6.08 1.67
N GLY A 212 2.44 -5.85 2.24
CA GLY A 212 1.61 -4.70 1.88
C GLY A 212 0.69 -4.22 2.98
N GLY A 213 -0.01 -3.13 2.70
CA GLY A 213 -1.07 -2.58 3.51
C GLY A 213 -2.41 -2.63 2.79
N ILE A 214 -3.49 -2.89 3.53
CA ILE A 214 -4.85 -2.73 3.05
C ILE A 214 -5.53 -1.75 3.99
N ASP A 215 -5.93 -0.59 3.46
CA ASP A 215 -6.50 0.49 4.25
C ASP A 215 -8.02 0.54 4.12
N PHE A 216 -8.70 0.70 5.24
CA PHE A 216 -10.15 0.86 5.33
C PHE A 216 -10.52 2.06 6.19
N LEU A 217 -11.55 2.79 5.81
CA LEU A 217 -12.19 3.76 6.68
C LEU A 217 -13.15 3.03 7.64
N LEU A 218 -13.05 3.29 8.94
CA LEU A 218 -14.01 2.83 9.94
C LEU A 218 -15.09 3.89 10.15
N SER A 219 -16.30 3.61 9.68
CA SER A 219 -17.43 4.50 9.83
C SER A 219 -17.99 4.51 11.28
N LYS A 220 -18.85 5.49 11.63
CA LYS A 220 -19.46 5.57 12.96
C LYS A 220 -20.36 4.38 13.30
N ASP A 221 -20.99 3.79 12.30
CA ASP A 221 -21.79 2.56 12.43
C ASP A 221 -20.96 1.28 12.44
N LYS A 222 -19.62 1.42 12.59
CA LYS A 222 -18.63 0.36 12.69
C LYS A 222 -18.52 -0.54 11.44
N LYS A 223 -18.85 -0.01 10.28
CA LYS A 223 -18.57 -0.65 9.01
C LYS A 223 -17.19 -0.24 8.53
N ILE A 224 -16.47 -1.19 7.93
CA ILE A 224 -15.22 -0.88 7.23
C ILE A 224 -15.52 -0.67 5.74
N LEU A 225 -14.97 0.41 5.19
CA LEU A 225 -15.09 0.78 3.79
C LEU A 225 -13.69 0.81 3.18
N PHE A 226 -13.45 0.03 2.14
CA PHE A 226 -12.14 -0.01 1.47
C PHE A 226 -11.69 1.40 1.05
N ASN A 227 -10.42 1.72 1.28
CA ASN A 227 -9.85 3.02 0.96
C ASN A 227 -8.71 2.94 -0.06
N GLU A 228 -7.68 2.12 0.21
CA GLU A 228 -6.54 1.94 -0.71
C GLU A 228 -5.72 0.69 -0.39
N PHE A 229 -4.93 0.23 -1.38
CA PHE A 229 -3.82 -0.68 -1.18
C PHE A 229 -2.51 0.11 -1.06
N GLU A 230 -1.58 -0.36 -0.23
CA GLU A 230 -0.23 0.16 -0.11
C GLU A 230 0.79 -0.93 -0.43
N ASP A 231 1.31 -0.94 -1.65
CA ASP A 231 2.32 -1.90 -2.12
C ASP A 231 3.70 -1.66 -1.50
N ALA A 232 4.07 -0.41 -1.30
CA ALA A 232 5.33 -0.01 -0.66
C ALA A 232 5.11 0.43 0.80
N VAL A 233 4.41 -0.42 1.58
CA VAL A 233 4.02 -0.11 2.95
C VAL A 233 5.22 0.15 3.87
N GLY A 234 5.10 1.16 4.73
CA GLY A 234 6.09 1.47 5.77
C GLY A 234 5.66 1.00 7.15
N SER A 235 6.59 0.51 7.96
CA SER A 235 6.34 -0.03 9.31
C SER A 235 6.44 0.99 10.46
N ARG A 236 6.55 2.31 10.17
CA ARG A 236 6.74 3.35 11.21
C ARG A 236 5.67 3.35 12.31
N MET A 237 4.42 3.07 11.96
CA MET A 237 3.33 2.99 12.95
C MET A 237 3.49 1.79 13.87
N LEU A 238 3.93 0.66 13.35
CA LEU A 238 4.21 -0.54 14.13
C LEU A 238 5.37 -0.29 15.08
N SER A 239 6.47 0.28 14.60
CA SER A 239 7.63 0.65 15.43
C SER A 239 7.24 1.65 16.55
N HIS A 240 6.37 2.63 16.25
CA HIS A 240 5.84 3.56 17.25
C HIS A 240 5.06 2.83 18.37
N LEU A 241 4.38 1.74 18.04
CA LEU A 241 3.66 0.88 18.98
C LEU A 241 4.56 -0.19 19.65
N GLY A 242 5.88 -0.16 19.41
CA GLY A 242 6.82 -1.13 19.95
C GLY A 242 6.86 -2.48 19.20
N ILE A 243 6.22 -2.57 18.04
CA ILE A 243 6.20 -3.76 17.20
C ILE A 243 7.33 -3.63 16.17
N ASN A 244 8.40 -4.42 16.33
CA ASN A 244 9.62 -4.29 15.54
C ASN A 244 10.01 -5.57 14.76
N ASP A 245 9.17 -6.60 14.78
CA ASP A 245 9.41 -7.92 14.14
C ASP A 245 8.99 -7.98 12.66
N THR A 246 8.34 -6.95 12.15
CA THR A 246 7.76 -6.92 10.79
C THR A 246 8.82 -7.12 9.70
N MET A 247 9.99 -6.47 9.85
CA MET A 247 11.09 -6.62 8.89
C MET A 247 11.68 -8.03 8.92
N ASP A 248 11.89 -8.58 10.13
CA ASP A 248 12.38 -9.93 10.33
C ASP A 248 11.44 -10.96 9.67
N LYS A 249 10.13 -10.85 9.92
CA LYS A 249 9.11 -11.70 9.29
C LYS A 249 9.11 -11.63 7.78
N PHE A 250 9.20 -10.42 7.22
CA PHE A 250 9.21 -10.24 5.77
C PHE A 250 10.47 -10.85 5.13
N LEU A 251 11.65 -10.62 5.71
CA LEU A 251 12.90 -11.17 5.18
C LEU A 251 13.00 -12.69 5.38
N ASN A 252 12.46 -13.25 6.46
CA ASN A 252 12.32 -14.70 6.63
C ASN A 252 11.43 -15.29 5.53
N TYR A 253 10.28 -14.67 5.26
CA TYR A 253 9.40 -15.09 4.18
C TYR A 253 10.11 -15.08 2.81
N ILE A 254 10.85 -14.02 2.47
CA ILE A 254 11.65 -13.97 1.23
C ILE A 254 12.65 -15.13 1.17
N SER A 255 13.41 -15.35 2.25
CA SER A 255 14.41 -16.41 2.31
C SER A 255 13.79 -17.80 2.13
N ASP A 256 12.67 -18.07 2.80
CA ASP A 256 11.97 -19.35 2.73
C ASP A 256 11.36 -19.61 1.35
N GLU A 257 10.74 -18.60 0.76
CA GLU A 257 10.17 -18.65 -0.60
C GLU A 257 11.26 -18.99 -1.63
N LEU A 258 12.40 -18.28 -1.59
CA LEU A 258 13.49 -18.48 -2.55
C LEU A 258 14.19 -19.84 -2.39
N LYS A 259 14.32 -20.36 -1.17
CA LYS A 259 14.85 -21.70 -0.92
C LYS A 259 13.89 -22.81 -1.38
N GLY A 260 12.59 -22.54 -1.39
CA GLY A 260 11.58 -23.47 -1.91
C GLY A 260 11.51 -23.51 -3.44
N MET A 261 12.12 -22.56 -4.14
CA MET A 261 12.17 -22.48 -5.59
C MET A 261 13.44 -23.16 -6.18
N GLU A 262 14.45 -23.48 -5.36
CA GLU A 262 15.65 -24.25 -5.74
C GLU A 262 15.36 -25.77 -5.72
#